data_7195c583cdf88aab67a0d72cb2d8f4d7
#
_entry.id   7195c583cdf88aab67a0d72cb2d8f4d7
#
_cell.length_a   1.000
_cell.length_b   1.000
_cell.length_c   1.000
_cell.angle_alpha   90.00
_cell.angle_beta   90.00
_cell.angle_gamma   90.00
#
_symmetry.space_group_name_H-M   'P 1'
#
loop_
_entity.id
_entity.type
_entity.pdbx_description
1 polymer ?
#
loop_
_entity_poly.entity_id
_entity_poly.type
_entity_poly.pdbx_seq_one_letter_code
_entity_poly.pdbx_strand_id
1 'polypeptide(L)'
;MHRMSGDKSLLRQAVGWLLFIMVTLVTACGLPQVHSTARHSVFALNPGDLEKSGVAFITPATVTGQEEEKQTIALDFTDVLKEDRPQVRCVTLPETLSALNKAGFADQYRNMFNDYQQAGIFNREILRKIGEVTQTRYIAQLKLSGFNQRSNDRFSVFGLRVLQTQHAGIRLFLQIWDSQNGAIVWEGVEELDRAEDTVTETNVTLRTMLREAAQNLVARLP
;
A
#
# COMPACT_ATOMS: atom_id res chain seq x y z
N MET A 1 50.22 51.85 23.34
CA MET A 1 49.77 51.32 22.04
C MET A 1 49.57 49.81 22.18
N HIS A 2 48.48 49.37 22.81
CA HIS A 2 48.26 47.93 23.00
C HIS A 2 46.77 47.64 23.27
N ARG A 3 45.91 47.68 22.24
CA ARG A 3 44.48 47.34 22.40
C ARG A 3 43.78 47.08 21.07
N MET A 4 44.25 46.14 20.24
CA MET A 4 43.53 45.79 19.01
C MET A 4 43.68 44.31 18.61
N SER A 5 44.19 43.43 19.50
CA SER A 5 44.37 42.00 19.14
C SER A 5 43.23 41.09 19.64
N GLY A 6 42.45 41.51 20.66
CA GLY A 6 41.39 40.66 21.25
C GLY A 6 40.10 40.57 20.45
N ASP A 7 39.84 41.55 19.62
CA ASP A 7 38.53 41.68 18.94
C ASP A 7 38.39 40.70 17.74
N LYS A 8 39.50 40.39 17.06
CA LYS A 8 39.51 39.48 15.92
C LYS A 8 39.32 38.00 16.32
N SER A 9 39.74 37.62 17.53
CA SER A 9 39.58 36.24 18.03
C SER A 9 38.14 35.97 18.47
N LEU A 10 37.51 36.92 19.12
CA LEU A 10 36.09 36.83 19.52
C LEU A 10 35.18 36.83 18.30
N LEU A 11 35.49 37.61 17.27
CA LEU A 11 34.71 37.62 16.02
C LEU A 11 34.83 36.27 15.28
N ARG A 12 36.02 35.66 15.23
CA ARG A 12 36.22 34.33 14.64
C ARG A 12 35.50 33.22 15.41
N GLN A 13 35.48 33.28 16.73
CA GLN A 13 34.74 32.34 17.56
C GLN A 13 33.24 32.51 17.35
N ALA A 14 32.72 33.74 17.35
CA ALA A 14 31.30 34.00 17.10
C ALA A 14 30.82 33.50 15.74
N VAL A 15 31.63 33.74 14.68
CA VAL A 15 31.34 33.20 13.33
C VAL A 15 31.38 31.67 13.29
N GLY A 16 32.31 31.05 14.01
CA GLY A 16 32.38 29.57 14.13
C GLY A 16 31.14 28.98 14.82
N TRP A 17 30.71 29.61 15.90
CA TRP A 17 29.49 29.22 16.61
C TRP A 17 28.22 29.42 15.76
N LEU A 18 28.14 30.52 15.02
CA LEU A 18 27.02 30.80 14.10
C LEU A 18 26.97 29.80 12.96
N LEU A 19 28.10 29.42 12.37
CA LEU A 19 28.20 28.36 11.36
C LEU A 19 27.82 26.99 11.93
N PHE A 20 28.24 26.66 13.14
CA PHE A 20 27.91 25.42 13.79
C PHE A 20 26.40 25.33 14.10
N ILE A 21 25.78 26.39 14.60
CA ILE A 21 24.34 26.47 14.83
C ILE A 21 23.56 26.39 13.50
N MET A 22 24.07 27.03 12.44
CA MET A 22 23.44 26.96 11.11
C MET A 22 23.50 25.53 10.53
N VAL A 23 24.61 24.81 10.71
CA VAL A 23 24.75 23.42 10.26
C VAL A 23 23.86 22.48 11.07
N THR A 24 23.71 22.67 12.39
CA THR A 24 22.81 21.84 13.21
C THR A 24 21.33 22.10 12.93
N LEU A 25 20.94 23.30 12.50
CA LEU A 25 19.58 23.61 12.08
C LEU A 25 19.20 22.97 10.73
N VAL A 26 20.17 22.74 9.84
CA VAL A 26 19.92 22.10 8.53
C VAL A 26 19.76 20.58 8.66
N THR A 27 20.30 19.96 9.71
CA THR A 27 20.14 18.50 9.94
C THR A 27 18.83 18.10 10.61
N ALA A 28 17.95 19.05 10.97
CA ALA A 28 16.58 18.80 11.38
C ALA A 28 15.70 18.52 10.14
N CYS A 29 16.13 17.60 9.25
CA CYS A 29 15.25 17.03 8.24
C CYS A 29 14.06 16.41 8.97
N GLY A 30 12.85 16.90 8.69
CA GLY A 30 11.63 16.42 9.30
C GLY A 30 11.51 14.91 9.05
N LEU A 31 11.28 14.16 10.12
CA LEU A 31 10.94 12.75 10.01
C LEU A 31 9.65 12.63 9.16
N PRO A 32 9.55 11.62 8.28
CA PRO A 32 8.33 11.41 7.53
C PRO A 32 7.16 11.25 8.50
N GLN A 33 6.11 12.02 8.30
CA GLN A 33 4.88 11.91 9.06
C GLN A 33 3.99 10.89 8.36
N VAL A 34 3.77 9.75 9.01
CA VAL A 34 2.89 8.69 8.52
C VAL A 34 1.67 8.63 9.44
N HIS A 35 0.49 8.76 8.85
CA HIS A 35 -0.77 8.54 9.52
C HIS A 35 -1.45 7.33 8.91
N SER A 36 -1.62 6.27 9.71
CA SER A 36 -2.23 5.01 9.31
C SER A 36 -3.46 4.76 10.16
N THR A 37 -4.58 4.46 9.50
CA THR A 37 -5.83 4.05 10.14
C THR A 37 -6.29 2.75 9.51
N ALA A 38 -6.08 1.65 10.24
CA ALA A 38 -6.55 0.35 9.80
C ALA A 38 -7.75 -0.11 10.62
N ARG A 39 -8.78 -0.59 9.92
CA ARG A 39 -9.96 -1.22 10.52
C ARG A 39 -10.16 -2.58 9.87
N HIS A 40 -10.58 -3.55 10.65
CA HIS A 40 -10.92 -4.87 10.14
C HIS A 40 -12.07 -5.50 10.91
N SER A 41 -12.73 -6.45 10.26
CA SER A 41 -13.79 -7.27 10.83
C SER A 41 -13.52 -8.73 10.51
N VAL A 42 -13.55 -9.58 11.53
CA VAL A 42 -13.42 -11.03 11.40
C VAL A 42 -14.80 -11.63 11.57
N PHE A 43 -15.31 -12.34 10.53
CA PHE A 43 -16.62 -12.96 10.57
C PHE A 43 -16.54 -14.46 10.83
N ALA A 44 -15.66 -15.16 10.10
CA ALA A 44 -15.52 -16.62 10.19
C ALA A 44 -14.11 -17.12 9.81
N LEU A 45 -13.12 -16.27 9.65
CA LEU A 45 -11.74 -16.66 9.39
C LEU A 45 -11.02 -16.89 10.72
N ASN A 46 -10.57 -18.12 10.98
CA ASN A 46 -9.85 -18.46 12.21
C ASN A 46 -8.33 -18.46 11.99
N PRO A 47 -7.53 -18.32 13.06
CA PRO A 47 -6.09 -18.48 12.98
C PRO A 47 -5.69 -19.83 12.36
N GLY A 48 -4.78 -19.79 11.40
CA GLY A 48 -4.28 -20.97 10.68
C GLY A 48 -5.17 -21.47 9.52
N ASP A 49 -6.32 -20.86 9.26
CA ASP A 49 -7.19 -21.25 8.17
C ASP A 49 -6.57 -20.99 6.80
N LEU A 50 -5.86 -19.85 6.65
CA LEU A 50 -5.18 -19.49 5.40
C LEU A 50 -4.01 -20.44 5.10
N GLU A 51 -3.26 -20.83 6.13
CA GLU A 51 -2.13 -21.77 6.02
C GLU A 51 -2.60 -23.15 5.58
N LYS A 52 -3.73 -23.62 6.12
CA LYS A 52 -4.30 -24.94 5.80
C LYS A 52 -4.89 -25.00 4.39
N SER A 53 -5.56 -23.92 3.98
CA SER A 53 -6.46 -23.98 2.81
C SER A 53 -5.99 -23.13 1.65
N GLY A 54 -5.03 -22.24 1.85
CA GLY A 54 -4.51 -21.32 0.86
C GLY A 54 -5.50 -20.23 0.44
N VAL A 55 -5.00 -19.25 -0.26
CA VAL A 55 -5.75 -18.11 -0.79
C VAL A 55 -5.40 -17.85 -2.25
N ALA A 56 -6.40 -17.60 -3.09
CA ALA A 56 -6.23 -17.19 -4.47
C ALA A 56 -6.65 -15.74 -4.65
N PHE A 57 -5.83 -14.97 -5.36
CA PHE A 57 -6.15 -13.59 -5.69
C PHE A 57 -6.95 -13.51 -6.97
N ILE A 58 -8.01 -12.70 -6.94
CA ILE A 58 -8.82 -12.35 -8.11
C ILE A 58 -8.56 -10.90 -8.52
N THR A 59 -9.07 -10.51 -9.69
CA THR A 59 -8.86 -9.19 -10.27
C THR A 59 -9.25 -8.08 -9.28
N PRO A 60 -8.32 -7.19 -8.92
CA PRO A 60 -8.61 -6.05 -8.06
C PRO A 60 -9.61 -5.08 -8.69
N ALA A 61 -10.37 -4.38 -7.84
CA ALA A 61 -11.14 -3.23 -8.27
C ALA A 61 -10.31 -1.95 -8.07
N THR A 62 -10.29 -1.06 -9.06
CA THR A 62 -9.59 0.23 -9.00
C THR A 62 -10.49 1.35 -9.49
N VAL A 63 -10.22 2.59 -9.06
CA VAL A 63 -10.97 3.77 -9.50
C VAL A 63 -10.74 4.04 -10.97
N THR A 64 -9.50 3.87 -11.45
CA THR A 64 -9.14 4.14 -12.84
C THR A 64 -9.60 3.05 -13.79
N GLY A 65 -9.75 1.82 -13.30
CA GLY A 65 -10.06 0.65 -14.09
C GLY A 65 -8.93 0.15 -14.99
N GLN A 66 -7.74 0.78 -14.95
CA GLN A 66 -6.60 0.40 -15.79
C GLN A 66 -6.05 -0.97 -15.41
N GLU A 67 -5.73 -1.77 -16.41
CA GLU A 67 -5.29 -3.16 -16.21
C GLU A 67 -3.92 -3.25 -15.54
N GLU A 68 -2.99 -2.36 -15.92
CA GLU A 68 -1.65 -2.29 -15.33
C GLU A 68 -1.71 -1.96 -13.82
N GLU A 69 -2.64 -1.09 -13.42
CA GLU A 69 -2.86 -0.76 -12.01
C GLU A 69 -3.37 -1.98 -11.23
N LYS A 70 -4.35 -2.71 -11.78
CA LYS A 70 -4.89 -3.93 -11.16
C LYS A 70 -3.82 -4.99 -10.98
N GLN A 71 -2.99 -5.21 -12.00
CA GLN A 71 -1.89 -6.18 -11.94
C GLN A 71 -0.85 -5.77 -10.91
N THR A 72 -0.46 -4.50 -10.87
CA THR A 72 0.49 -3.96 -9.88
C THR A 72 0.00 -4.16 -8.46
N ILE A 73 -1.28 -3.83 -8.19
CA ILE A 73 -1.89 -4.00 -6.86
C ILE A 73 -1.87 -5.47 -6.43
N ALA A 74 -2.29 -6.38 -7.31
CA ALA A 74 -2.31 -7.80 -7.00
C ALA A 74 -0.91 -8.37 -6.76
N LEU A 75 0.07 -7.96 -7.58
CA LEU A 75 1.45 -8.42 -7.48
C LEU A 75 2.10 -7.93 -6.18
N ASP A 76 2.11 -6.62 -5.94
CA ASP A 76 2.76 -6.03 -4.77
C ASP A 76 2.13 -6.54 -3.46
N PHE A 77 0.80 -6.71 -3.40
CA PHE A 77 0.14 -7.28 -2.22
C PHE A 77 0.51 -8.77 -2.02
N THR A 78 0.56 -9.53 -3.10
CA THR A 78 0.94 -10.94 -3.05
C THR A 78 2.39 -11.12 -2.58
N ASP A 79 3.29 -10.25 -3.03
CA ASP A 79 4.70 -10.26 -2.60
C ASP A 79 4.80 -10.00 -1.09
N VAL A 80 4.10 -8.99 -0.58
CA VAL A 80 4.05 -8.70 0.87
C VAL A 80 3.47 -9.88 1.65
N LEU A 81 2.38 -10.50 1.18
CA LEU A 81 1.80 -11.66 1.85
C LEU A 81 2.79 -12.83 1.92
N LYS A 82 3.53 -13.10 0.84
CA LYS A 82 4.56 -14.17 0.80
C LYS A 82 5.76 -13.84 1.69
N GLU A 83 6.17 -12.59 1.78
CA GLU A 83 7.27 -12.13 2.63
C GLU A 83 6.90 -12.26 4.12
N ASP A 84 5.72 -11.78 4.52
CA ASP A 84 5.31 -11.69 5.93
C ASP A 84 4.66 -12.99 6.44
N ARG A 85 4.02 -13.77 5.56
CA ARG A 85 3.30 -15.02 5.87
C ARG A 85 3.70 -16.15 4.90
N PRO A 86 4.97 -16.58 4.86
CA PRO A 86 5.49 -17.55 3.87
C PRO A 86 4.83 -18.93 3.97
N GLN A 87 4.20 -19.25 5.09
CA GLN A 87 3.45 -20.50 5.30
C GLN A 87 2.08 -20.50 4.60
N VAL A 88 1.56 -19.36 4.18
CA VAL A 88 0.29 -19.26 3.46
C VAL A 88 0.52 -19.59 2.00
N ARG A 89 -0.13 -20.66 1.50
CA ARG A 89 -0.13 -20.98 0.08
C ARG A 89 -0.94 -19.92 -0.68
N CYS A 90 -0.23 -19.13 -1.49
CA CYS A 90 -0.78 -18.00 -2.23
C CYS A 90 -0.79 -18.30 -3.73
N VAL A 91 -1.98 -18.30 -4.36
CA VAL A 91 -2.16 -18.38 -5.81
C VAL A 91 -2.30 -16.94 -6.33
N THR A 92 -1.36 -16.52 -7.15
CA THR A 92 -1.30 -15.15 -7.69
C THR A 92 -2.43 -14.89 -8.69
N LEU A 93 -2.70 -13.61 -8.97
CA LEU A 93 -3.69 -13.24 -9.98
C LEU A 93 -3.41 -13.88 -11.36
N PRO A 94 -2.17 -13.84 -11.94
CA PRO A 94 -1.90 -14.48 -13.21
C PRO A 94 -2.15 -16.02 -13.20
N GLU A 95 -1.81 -16.68 -12.10
CA GLU A 95 -2.06 -18.12 -11.95
C GLU A 95 -3.56 -18.42 -11.90
N THR A 96 -4.33 -17.61 -11.15
CA THR A 96 -5.80 -17.73 -11.08
C THR A 96 -6.43 -17.53 -12.45
N LEU A 97 -6.08 -16.47 -13.16
CA LEU A 97 -6.61 -16.17 -14.50
C LEU A 97 -6.24 -17.28 -15.51
N SER A 98 -5.01 -17.78 -15.44
CA SER A 98 -4.56 -18.88 -16.30
C SER A 98 -5.34 -20.18 -16.02
N ALA A 99 -5.59 -20.50 -14.76
CA ALA A 99 -6.36 -21.68 -14.37
C ALA A 99 -7.80 -21.58 -14.85
N LEU A 100 -8.44 -20.42 -14.67
CA LEU A 100 -9.81 -20.16 -15.14
C LEU A 100 -9.94 -20.25 -16.65
N ASN A 101 -8.99 -19.63 -17.39
CA ASN A 101 -9.01 -19.66 -18.84
C ASN A 101 -8.82 -21.09 -19.38
N LYS A 102 -7.89 -21.88 -18.83
CA LYS A 102 -7.70 -23.29 -19.16
C LYS A 102 -8.95 -24.14 -18.89
N ALA A 103 -9.70 -23.80 -17.86
CA ALA A 103 -10.94 -24.49 -17.49
C ALA A 103 -12.17 -24.01 -18.28
N GLY A 104 -12.04 -23.03 -19.17
CA GLY A 104 -13.14 -22.50 -19.99
C GLY A 104 -14.12 -21.57 -19.23
N PHE A 105 -13.68 -20.96 -18.11
CA PHE A 105 -14.51 -20.12 -17.24
C PHE A 105 -14.32 -18.61 -17.43
N ALA A 106 -13.63 -18.16 -18.47
CA ALA A 106 -13.30 -16.74 -18.68
C ALA A 106 -14.55 -15.85 -18.77
N ASP A 107 -15.59 -16.30 -19.48
CA ASP A 107 -16.83 -15.52 -19.65
C ASP A 107 -17.63 -15.42 -18.36
N GLN A 108 -17.77 -16.52 -17.62
CA GLN A 108 -18.44 -16.54 -16.34
C GLN A 108 -17.72 -15.67 -15.30
N TYR A 109 -16.38 -15.69 -15.30
CA TYR A 109 -15.56 -14.86 -14.45
C TYR A 109 -15.76 -13.37 -14.77
N ARG A 110 -15.77 -12.98 -16.04
CA ARG A 110 -16.05 -11.61 -16.46
C ARG A 110 -17.45 -11.16 -16.02
N ASN A 111 -18.47 -11.98 -16.22
CA ASN A 111 -19.85 -11.68 -15.84
C ASN A 111 -19.98 -11.52 -14.32
N MET A 112 -19.30 -12.34 -13.52
CA MET A 112 -19.25 -12.21 -12.07
C MET A 112 -18.80 -10.82 -11.62
N PHE A 113 -17.79 -10.21 -12.26
CA PHE A 113 -17.35 -8.85 -11.94
C PHE A 113 -18.37 -7.79 -12.34
N ASN A 114 -19.07 -7.96 -13.46
CA ASN A 114 -20.14 -7.05 -13.85
C ASN A 114 -21.30 -7.07 -12.83
N ASP A 115 -21.68 -8.25 -12.39
CA ASP A 115 -22.71 -8.44 -11.36
C ASP A 115 -22.27 -7.85 -10.02
N TYR A 116 -21.01 -8.09 -9.64
CA TYR A 116 -20.43 -7.53 -8.41
C TYR A 116 -20.43 -5.99 -8.39
N GLN A 117 -20.14 -5.34 -9.51
CA GLN A 117 -20.17 -3.87 -9.59
C GLN A 117 -21.56 -3.30 -9.30
N GLN A 118 -22.63 -4.06 -9.58
CA GLN A 118 -24.01 -3.64 -9.33
C GLN A 118 -24.51 -4.03 -7.94
N ALA A 119 -24.17 -5.25 -7.49
CA ALA A 119 -24.73 -5.84 -6.27
C ALA A 119 -23.78 -5.80 -5.06
N GLY A 120 -22.47 -5.63 -5.27
CA GLY A 120 -21.46 -5.77 -4.21
C GLY A 120 -21.27 -7.21 -3.70
N ILE A 121 -21.82 -8.20 -4.43
CA ILE A 121 -21.79 -9.62 -4.04
C ILE A 121 -21.27 -10.44 -5.22
N PHE A 122 -20.34 -11.34 -4.94
CA PHE A 122 -19.89 -12.32 -5.93
C PHE A 122 -20.85 -13.50 -6.03
N ASN A 123 -21.01 -14.01 -7.22
CA ASN A 123 -21.75 -15.24 -7.46
C ASN A 123 -21.04 -16.44 -6.79
N ARG A 124 -21.74 -17.11 -5.86
CA ARG A 124 -21.22 -18.23 -5.08
C ARG A 124 -20.70 -19.39 -5.95
N GLU A 125 -21.41 -19.71 -7.03
CA GLU A 125 -21.04 -20.81 -7.93
C GLU A 125 -19.70 -20.54 -8.61
N ILE A 126 -19.46 -19.29 -9.02
CA ILE A 126 -18.19 -18.89 -9.65
C ILE A 126 -17.07 -18.84 -8.61
N LEU A 127 -17.32 -18.33 -7.38
CA LEU A 127 -16.33 -18.41 -6.29
C LEU A 127 -15.92 -19.86 -6.01
N ARG A 128 -16.91 -20.80 -5.96
CA ARG A 128 -16.63 -22.22 -5.79
C ARG A 128 -15.75 -22.75 -6.92
N LYS A 129 -16.04 -22.36 -8.16
CA LYS A 129 -15.24 -22.77 -9.31
C LYS A 129 -13.81 -22.24 -9.28
N ILE A 130 -13.63 -20.98 -8.86
CA ILE A 130 -12.29 -20.40 -8.62
C ILE A 130 -11.55 -21.26 -7.59
N GLY A 131 -12.18 -21.56 -6.45
CA GLY A 131 -11.61 -22.40 -5.41
C GLY A 131 -11.19 -23.78 -5.90
N GLU A 132 -12.03 -24.43 -6.74
CA GLU A 132 -11.74 -25.74 -7.34
C GLU A 132 -10.51 -25.70 -8.26
N VAL A 133 -10.46 -24.75 -9.22
CA VAL A 133 -9.37 -24.71 -10.21
C VAL A 133 -8.06 -24.22 -9.62
N THR A 134 -8.09 -23.40 -8.56
CA THR A 134 -6.92 -22.93 -7.82
C THR A 134 -6.54 -23.84 -6.66
N GLN A 135 -7.39 -24.77 -6.31
CA GLN A 135 -7.27 -25.65 -5.15
C GLN A 135 -7.09 -24.85 -3.84
N THR A 136 -7.79 -23.71 -3.71
CA THR A 136 -7.82 -22.89 -2.50
C THR A 136 -9.23 -22.76 -2.00
N ARG A 137 -9.40 -22.65 -0.67
CA ARG A 137 -10.70 -22.35 -0.08
C ARG A 137 -10.99 -20.85 -0.08
N TYR A 138 -9.98 -20.04 0.13
CA TYR A 138 -10.16 -18.61 0.31
C TYR A 138 -9.84 -17.84 -0.98
N ILE A 139 -10.63 -16.82 -1.24
CA ILE A 139 -10.49 -15.93 -2.40
C ILE A 139 -10.28 -14.52 -1.88
N ALA A 140 -9.17 -13.91 -2.23
CA ALA A 140 -8.83 -12.54 -1.84
C ALA A 140 -9.18 -11.57 -2.97
N GLN A 141 -9.96 -10.54 -2.62
CA GLN A 141 -10.24 -9.41 -3.48
C GLN A 141 -9.66 -8.14 -2.88
N LEU A 142 -8.88 -7.43 -3.67
CA LEU A 142 -8.35 -6.11 -3.37
C LEU A 142 -9.18 -5.03 -4.05
N LYS A 143 -9.33 -3.88 -3.38
CA LYS A 143 -9.95 -2.69 -3.96
C LYS A 143 -9.14 -1.46 -3.57
N LEU A 144 -8.59 -0.79 -4.57
CA LEU A 144 -7.98 0.53 -4.41
C LEU A 144 -9.04 1.59 -4.67
N SER A 145 -9.49 2.29 -3.63
CA SER A 145 -10.54 3.30 -3.76
C SER A 145 -10.01 4.72 -3.92
N GLY A 146 -8.71 4.92 -3.82
CA GLY A 146 -8.06 6.20 -4.10
C GLY A 146 -6.56 6.12 -3.93
N PHE A 147 -5.86 6.83 -4.80
CA PHE A 147 -4.48 7.25 -4.62
C PHE A 147 -4.39 8.71 -4.99
N ASN A 148 -3.92 9.53 -4.08
CA ASN A 148 -3.68 10.94 -4.33
C ASN A 148 -2.24 11.28 -4.00
N GLN A 149 -1.67 12.16 -4.80
CA GLN A 149 -0.32 12.66 -4.61
C GLN A 149 -0.33 14.16 -4.82
N ARG A 150 0.27 14.90 -3.89
CA ARG A 150 0.40 16.36 -3.97
C ARG A 150 1.80 16.74 -3.53
N SER A 151 2.36 17.75 -4.21
CA SER A 151 3.63 18.36 -3.84
C SER A 151 3.39 19.82 -3.55
N ASN A 152 3.85 20.30 -2.40
CA ASN A 152 3.78 21.70 -2.00
C ASN A 152 5.19 22.25 -1.74
N ASP A 153 5.51 23.36 -2.41
CA ASP A 153 6.77 24.07 -2.18
C ASP A 153 6.69 24.83 -0.84
N ARG A 154 7.59 24.52 0.09
CA ARG A 154 7.66 25.21 1.39
C ARG A 154 8.65 26.34 1.41
N PHE A 155 9.75 26.22 0.68
CA PHE A 155 10.80 27.22 0.70
C PHE A 155 11.51 27.32 -0.64
N SER A 156 11.59 28.54 -1.17
CA SER A 156 12.37 28.84 -2.37
C SER A 156 13.31 30.02 -2.11
N VAL A 157 14.57 29.92 -2.57
CA VAL A 157 15.57 30.97 -2.48
C VAL A 157 16.05 31.30 -3.89
N PHE A 158 15.98 32.57 -4.29
CA PHE A 158 16.36 33.03 -5.63
C PHE A 158 15.71 32.25 -6.79
N GLY A 159 14.47 31.78 -6.59
CA GLY A 159 13.76 30.98 -7.60
C GLY A 159 14.15 29.50 -7.65
N LEU A 160 15.08 29.05 -6.79
CA LEU A 160 15.39 27.63 -6.61
C LEU A 160 14.53 27.05 -5.49
N ARG A 161 13.87 25.94 -5.77
CA ARG A 161 13.11 25.18 -4.79
C ARG A 161 14.08 24.43 -3.89
N VAL A 162 14.08 24.75 -2.59
CA VAL A 162 15.02 24.17 -1.62
C VAL A 162 14.36 23.09 -0.78
N LEU A 163 13.06 23.23 -0.50
CA LEU A 163 12.31 22.27 0.32
C LEU A 163 10.90 22.10 -0.24
N GLN A 164 10.53 20.84 -0.49
CA GLN A 164 9.18 20.44 -0.89
C GLN A 164 8.60 19.47 0.14
N THR A 165 7.32 19.63 0.47
CA THR A 165 6.57 18.60 1.18
C THR A 165 5.75 17.81 0.19
N GLN A 166 6.00 16.51 0.13
CA GLN A 166 5.24 15.55 -0.65
C GLN A 166 4.17 14.92 0.23
N HIS A 167 2.94 14.91 -0.25
CA HIS A 167 1.82 14.23 0.38
C HIS A 167 1.34 13.11 -0.53
N ALA A 168 1.19 11.92 0.02
CA ALA A 168 0.58 10.81 -0.68
C ALA A 168 -0.44 10.13 0.23
N GLY A 169 -1.60 9.79 -0.32
CA GLY A 169 -2.65 9.09 0.40
C GLY A 169 -3.16 7.90 -0.40
N ILE A 170 -3.39 6.77 0.27
CA ILE A 170 -3.95 5.55 -0.31
C ILE A 170 -5.06 5.01 0.59
N ARG A 171 -6.09 4.43 -0.04
CA ARG A 171 -7.12 3.68 0.65
C ARG A 171 -7.29 2.32 0.00
N LEU A 172 -6.83 1.29 0.71
CA LEU A 172 -6.79 -0.10 0.25
C LEU A 172 -7.74 -0.96 1.06
N PHE A 173 -8.60 -1.70 0.38
CA PHE A 173 -9.48 -2.72 0.98
C PHE A 173 -8.99 -4.10 0.61
N LEU A 174 -9.13 -5.03 1.55
CA LEU A 174 -9.01 -6.46 1.32
C LEU A 174 -10.28 -7.14 1.84
N GLN A 175 -10.89 -7.96 1.01
CA GLN A 175 -11.96 -8.89 1.40
C GLN A 175 -11.49 -10.32 1.15
N ILE A 176 -11.74 -11.19 2.12
CA ILE A 176 -11.51 -12.63 1.98
C ILE A 176 -12.85 -13.33 1.98
N TRP A 177 -13.11 -14.07 0.90
CA TRP A 177 -14.31 -14.81 0.66
C TRP A 177 -14.07 -16.31 0.83
N ASP A 178 -15.00 -17.02 1.44
CA ASP A 178 -15.01 -18.49 1.45
C ASP A 178 -15.68 -18.98 0.16
N SER A 179 -14.90 -19.66 -0.68
CA SER A 179 -15.39 -20.18 -1.97
C SER A 179 -16.46 -21.26 -1.82
N GLN A 180 -16.56 -21.93 -0.68
CA GLN A 180 -17.53 -23.02 -0.47
C GLN A 180 -18.95 -22.49 -0.24
N ASN A 181 -19.08 -21.39 0.52
CA ASN A 181 -20.39 -20.85 0.89
C ASN A 181 -20.67 -19.45 0.30
N GLY A 182 -19.66 -18.79 -0.29
CA GLY A 182 -19.78 -17.45 -0.88
C GLY A 182 -19.83 -16.32 0.14
N ALA A 183 -19.51 -16.58 1.40
CA ALA A 183 -19.53 -15.54 2.45
C ALA A 183 -18.20 -14.79 2.54
N ILE A 184 -18.26 -13.52 2.93
CA ILE A 184 -17.09 -12.76 3.39
C ILE A 184 -16.73 -13.30 4.78
N VAL A 185 -15.50 -13.80 4.95
CA VAL A 185 -15.03 -14.33 6.23
C VAL A 185 -14.12 -13.37 6.95
N TRP A 186 -13.53 -12.41 6.23
CA TRP A 186 -12.72 -11.34 6.77
C TRP A 186 -12.75 -10.13 5.82
N GLU A 187 -12.71 -8.95 6.41
CA GLU A 187 -12.64 -7.69 5.68
C GLU A 187 -11.75 -6.71 6.42
N GLY A 188 -10.92 -5.98 5.69
CA GLY A 188 -10.10 -4.90 6.24
C GLY A 188 -9.93 -3.74 5.27
N VAL A 189 -9.73 -2.57 5.86
CA VAL A 189 -9.39 -1.34 5.13
C VAL A 189 -8.22 -0.65 5.80
N GLU A 190 -7.28 -0.22 5.01
CA GLU A 190 -6.17 0.63 5.40
C GLU A 190 -6.28 1.98 4.69
N GLU A 191 -6.29 3.04 5.49
CA GLU A 191 -6.15 4.42 5.03
C GLU A 191 -4.78 4.91 5.50
N LEU A 192 -3.89 5.16 4.57
CA LEU A 192 -2.52 5.56 4.82
C LEU A 192 -2.25 6.90 4.15
N ASP A 193 -1.90 7.90 4.98
CA ASP A 193 -1.44 9.20 4.55
C ASP A 193 0.01 9.39 4.96
N ARG A 194 0.84 9.84 4.02
CA ARG A 194 2.26 10.10 4.22
C ARG A 194 2.59 11.51 3.79
N ALA A 195 3.27 12.25 4.66
CA ALA A 195 3.86 13.53 4.35
C ALA A 195 5.38 13.44 4.59
N GLU A 196 6.17 13.80 3.60
CA GLU A 196 7.63 13.74 3.64
C GLU A 196 8.22 15.03 3.10
N ASP A 197 9.11 15.64 3.90
CA ASP A 197 9.88 16.79 3.45
C ASP A 197 11.11 16.28 2.68
N THR A 198 11.26 16.70 1.44
CA THR A 198 12.37 16.29 0.59
C THR A 198 13.05 17.48 -0.04
N VAL A 199 14.37 17.40 -0.16
CA VAL A 199 15.22 18.32 -0.94
C VAL A 199 15.48 17.80 -2.35
N THR A 200 15.04 16.56 -2.64
CA THR A 200 15.14 15.91 -3.94
C THR A 200 13.73 15.67 -4.50
N GLU A 201 13.62 15.61 -5.82
CA GLU A 201 12.34 15.32 -6.50
C GLU A 201 11.89 13.84 -6.39
N THR A 202 12.27 13.14 -5.31
CA THR A 202 11.85 11.74 -5.09
C THR A 202 10.42 11.69 -4.64
N ASN A 203 9.53 11.32 -5.55
CA ASN A 203 8.11 11.21 -5.27
C ASN A 203 7.79 9.95 -4.46
N VAL A 204 6.90 10.07 -3.47
CA VAL A 204 6.29 8.91 -2.82
C VAL A 204 5.42 8.19 -3.85
N THR A 205 5.82 6.99 -4.26
CA THR A 205 5.15 6.26 -5.34
C THR A 205 3.92 5.48 -4.84
N LEU A 206 2.99 5.19 -5.76
CA LEU A 206 1.87 4.27 -5.46
C LEU A 206 2.39 2.94 -4.89
N ARG A 207 3.47 2.39 -5.45
CA ARG A 207 4.06 1.13 -5.00
C ARG A 207 4.51 1.17 -3.55
N THR A 208 5.20 2.24 -3.13
CA THR A 208 5.64 2.42 -1.73
C THR A 208 4.45 2.44 -0.78
N MET A 209 3.42 3.24 -1.12
CA MET A 209 2.20 3.34 -0.31
C MET A 209 1.43 2.03 -0.26
N LEU A 210 1.36 1.33 -1.40
CA LEU A 210 0.65 0.05 -1.50
C LEU A 210 1.32 -1.03 -0.64
N ARG A 211 2.66 -1.13 -0.67
CA ARG A 211 3.38 -2.12 0.14
C ARG A 211 3.20 -1.87 1.64
N GLU A 212 3.27 -0.62 2.07
CA GLU A 212 3.04 -0.25 3.48
C GLU A 212 1.59 -0.55 3.91
N ALA A 213 0.61 -0.19 3.09
CA ALA A 213 -0.80 -0.52 3.36
C ALA A 213 -1.06 -2.05 3.35
N ALA A 214 -0.40 -2.80 2.47
CA ALA A 214 -0.47 -4.25 2.43
C ALA A 214 0.11 -4.89 3.70
N GLN A 215 1.29 -4.45 4.16
CA GLN A 215 1.90 -4.91 5.41
C GLN A 215 0.96 -4.70 6.61
N ASN A 216 0.34 -3.52 6.69
CA ASN A 216 -0.61 -3.21 7.75
C ASN A 216 -1.85 -4.11 7.72
N LEU A 217 -2.37 -4.45 6.54
CA LEU A 217 -3.51 -5.37 6.41
C LEU A 217 -3.10 -6.83 6.70
N VAL A 218 -1.96 -7.28 6.16
CA VAL A 218 -1.45 -8.65 6.37
C VAL A 218 -1.16 -8.93 7.85
N ALA A 219 -0.63 -7.94 8.59
CA ALA A 219 -0.40 -8.04 10.03
C ALA A 219 -1.69 -8.24 10.86
N ARG A 220 -2.86 -7.94 10.30
CA ARG A 220 -4.17 -8.09 10.96
C ARG A 220 -4.94 -9.34 10.57
N LEU A 221 -4.41 -10.12 9.64
CA LEU A 221 -4.98 -11.44 9.32
C LEU A 221 -4.80 -12.38 10.53
N PRO A 222 -5.81 -13.17 10.88
CA PRO A 222 -5.77 -14.07 12.03
C PRO A 222 -4.77 -15.21 11.86
#